data_db23da7940224dd6c898489fdb04bc09
#
_entry.id   db23da7940224dd6c898489fdb04bc09
#
_cell.length_a   1.000
_cell.length_b   1.000
_cell.length_c   1.000
_cell.angle_alpha   90.00
_cell.angle_beta   90.00
_cell.angle_gamma   90.00
#
_symmetry.space_group_name_H-M   'P 1'
#
loop_
_entity.id
_entity.type
_entity.pdbx_description
1 polymer ?
#
loop_
_entity_poly.entity_id
_entity_poly.type
_entity_poly.pdbx_seq_one_letter_code
_entity_poly.pdbx_strand_id
1 'polypeptide(L)'
;MASLRKTHPLLKIANDALVDLPTPSNISAWWNFGSLLGLCLIAQILTGLFLAMHYTADISTAFSSVAHICRDVNYGWFIRNLHANGASFFFICLYLHIARGLYYGSYLYMETWNVGVVLFLLVMMTAFVGYVLPWGQMSFWGATVITNLLSAVPYIGNDLVQWIWGGFSVDNATLTRFFAFHFLLPFVVLGATLLHLLFLHETGSNNPVGLNSNADKIPFHPYFSYKDFLGFIILLTALASLALFSPNLLGDPDNFTPANPMVTPPHIKPEWYFLFAYAILRSIPNKLGGVLALLSSILVLLVVPILHTSKQRGLTFRPASQLMFWVLVADMAVLTWIGGMPVEHPFIIIGQVASVLYFTLFLVLNPLVGWLENKMINW
;
A
#
# COMPACT_ATOMS: atom_id res chain seq x y z
N MET A 1 -44.58 -13.04 0.14
CA MET A 1 -43.81 -12.76 1.40
C MET A 1 -42.64 -11.85 1.07
N ALA A 2 -42.43 -10.78 1.84
CA ALA A 2 -41.24 -9.94 1.67
C ALA A 2 -39.98 -10.75 2.04
N SER A 3 -38.92 -10.65 1.25
CA SER A 3 -37.67 -11.38 1.51
C SER A 3 -37.03 -10.93 2.83
N LEU A 4 -36.66 -11.87 3.67
CA LEU A 4 -36.02 -11.61 4.97
C LEU A 4 -34.78 -10.70 4.85
N ARG A 5 -34.01 -10.83 3.75
CA ARG A 5 -32.84 -9.97 3.48
C ARG A 5 -33.20 -8.50 3.31
N LYS A 6 -34.45 -8.18 2.95
CA LYS A 6 -34.94 -6.81 2.76
C LYS A 6 -35.68 -6.23 3.97
N THR A 7 -36.11 -7.08 4.90
CA THR A 7 -36.94 -6.68 6.04
C THR A 7 -36.22 -6.71 7.37
N HIS A 8 -35.26 -7.64 7.56
CA HIS A 8 -34.50 -7.71 8.80
C HIS A 8 -33.40 -6.62 8.82
N PRO A 9 -33.28 -5.78 9.87
CA PRO A 9 -32.38 -4.61 9.89
C PRO A 9 -30.92 -4.94 9.53
N LEU A 10 -30.33 -5.95 10.15
CA LEU A 10 -28.94 -6.33 9.88
C LEU A 10 -28.74 -6.94 8.48
N LEU A 11 -29.66 -7.81 8.06
CA LEU A 11 -29.61 -8.44 6.72
C LEU A 11 -29.84 -7.39 5.62
N LYS A 12 -30.64 -6.36 5.89
CA LYS A 12 -30.87 -5.26 4.96
C LYS A 12 -29.58 -4.48 4.70
N ILE A 13 -28.77 -4.19 5.73
CA ILE A 13 -27.48 -3.51 5.56
C ILE A 13 -26.57 -4.30 4.62
N ALA A 14 -26.42 -5.62 4.87
CA ALA A 14 -25.62 -6.49 4.00
C ALA A 14 -26.20 -6.59 2.58
N ASN A 15 -27.55 -6.65 2.46
CA ASN A 15 -28.22 -6.69 1.16
C ASN A 15 -27.95 -5.43 0.35
N ASP A 16 -28.13 -4.26 0.96
CA ASP A 16 -27.99 -2.98 0.28
C ASP A 16 -26.53 -2.68 -0.10
N ALA A 17 -25.57 -3.21 0.66
CA ALA A 17 -24.14 -3.01 0.42
C ALA A 17 -23.50 -4.03 -0.55
N LEU A 18 -24.02 -5.26 -0.66
CA LEU A 18 -23.36 -6.37 -1.36
C LEU A 18 -24.24 -7.09 -2.39
N VAL A 19 -25.57 -6.96 -2.30
CA VAL A 19 -26.49 -7.71 -3.18
C VAL A 19 -27.23 -6.79 -4.14
N ASP A 20 -28.07 -5.92 -3.61
CA ASP A 20 -28.91 -5.02 -4.42
C ASP A 20 -28.20 -3.68 -4.75
N LEU A 21 -26.89 -3.53 -4.44
CA LEU A 21 -26.10 -2.32 -4.71
C LEU A 21 -26.10 -2.00 -6.20
N PRO A 22 -26.61 -0.82 -6.60
CA PRO A 22 -26.60 -0.43 -8.01
C PRO A 22 -25.18 -0.15 -8.50
N THR A 23 -24.70 -0.94 -9.47
CA THR A 23 -23.33 -0.92 -9.96
C THR A 23 -23.30 -0.69 -11.46
N PRO A 24 -22.41 0.16 -12.00
CA PRO A 24 -22.26 0.35 -13.43
C PRO A 24 -22.02 -0.97 -14.16
N SER A 25 -22.74 -1.22 -15.25
CA SER A 25 -22.69 -2.49 -15.99
C SER A 25 -21.33 -2.76 -16.65
N ASN A 26 -20.56 -1.69 -16.94
CA ASN A 26 -19.35 -1.71 -17.77
C ASN A 26 -18.04 -1.68 -16.98
N ILE A 27 -18.04 -1.89 -15.65
CA ILE A 27 -16.79 -1.94 -14.88
C ILE A 27 -15.93 -3.16 -15.26
N SER A 28 -14.64 -2.91 -15.45
CA SER A 28 -13.66 -3.91 -15.88
C SER A 28 -13.02 -4.64 -14.69
N ALA A 29 -12.08 -5.55 -14.97
CA ALA A 29 -11.30 -6.26 -13.93
C ALA A 29 -10.47 -5.32 -13.02
N TRP A 30 -10.17 -4.11 -13.47
CA TRP A 30 -9.48 -3.11 -12.65
C TRP A 30 -10.30 -2.67 -11.42
N TRP A 31 -11.61 -2.89 -11.41
CA TRP A 31 -12.47 -2.61 -10.24
C TRP A 31 -12.43 -3.71 -9.18
N ASN A 32 -11.93 -4.90 -9.52
CA ASN A 32 -11.78 -6.00 -8.56
C ASN A 32 -10.72 -5.71 -7.49
N PHE A 33 -9.75 -4.81 -7.74
CA PHE A 33 -8.65 -4.58 -6.81
C PHE A 33 -9.08 -4.03 -5.44
N GLY A 34 -10.25 -3.39 -5.34
CA GLY A 34 -10.83 -3.00 -4.05
C GLY A 34 -11.26 -4.20 -3.21
N SER A 35 -12.01 -5.13 -3.78
CA SER A 35 -12.43 -6.37 -3.09
C SER A 35 -11.25 -7.30 -2.81
N LEU A 36 -10.25 -7.36 -3.71
CA LEU A 36 -8.99 -8.09 -3.49
C LEU A 36 -8.19 -7.54 -2.31
N LEU A 37 -8.14 -6.21 -2.11
CA LEU A 37 -7.54 -5.59 -0.93
C LEU A 37 -8.28 -5.98 0.36
N GLY A 38 -9.62 -6.05 0.32
CA GLY A 38 -10.42 -6.57 1.43
C GLY A 38 -10.06 -8.02 1.77
N LEU A 39 -9.89 -8.87 0.76
CA LEU A 39 -9.44 -10.26 0.93
C LEU A 39 -8.02 -10.32 1.53
N CYS A 40 -7.09 -9.50 1.02
CA CYS A 40 -5.75 -9.40 1.59
C CYS A 40 -5.79 -8.98 3.06
N LEU A 41 -6.61 -7.98 3.43
CA LEU A 41 -6.74 -7.54 4.81
C LEU A 41 -7.24 -8.65 5.72
N ILE A 42 -8.27 -9.38 5.31
CA ILE A 42 -8.80 -10.52 6.07
C ILE A 42 -7.72 -11.61 6.21
N ALA A 43 -7.03 -11.96 5.13
CA ALA A 43 -5.97 -12.96 5.16
C ALA A 43 -4.83 -12.57 6.09
N GLN A 44 -4.39 -11.29 6.06
CA GLN A 44 -3.34 -10.77 6.93
C GLN A 44 -3.75 -10.75 8.40
N ILE A 45 -4.99 -10.34 8.72
CA ILE A 45 -5.49 -10.37 10.10
C ILE A 45 -5.56 -11.82 10.61
N LEU A 46 -6.12 -12.73 9.84
CA LEU A 46 -6.25 -14.13 10.27
C LEU A 46 -4.90 -14.81 10.45
N THR A 47 -4.02 -14.72 9.45
CA THR A 47 -2.67 -15.32 9.55
C THR A 47 -1.86 -14.67 10.68
N GLY A 48 -1.94 -13.34 10.85
CA GLY A 48 -1.28 -12.62 11.93
C GLY A 48 -1.77 -13.01 13.31
N LEU A 49 -3.08 -13.22 13.47
CA LEU A 49 -3.65 -13.70 14.75
C LEU A 49 -3.07 -15.08 15.15
N PHE A 50 -3.00 -16.03 14.22
CA PHE A 50 -2.40 -17.33 14.50
C PHE A 50 -0.89 -17.24 14.78
N LEU A 51 -0.15 -16.37 14.06
CA LEU A 51 1.27 -16.14 14.34
C LEU A 51 1.50 -15.52 15.73
N ALA A 52 0.64 -14.59 16.14
CA ALA A 52 0.73 -13.93 17.44
C ALA A 52 0.57 -14.89 18.63
N MET A 53 -0.11 -16.05 18.44
CA MET A 53 -0.25 -17.06 19.49
C MET A 53 1.07 -17.74 19.87
N HIS A 54 2.07 -17.70 18.98
CA HIS A 54 3.36 -18.40 19.15
C HIS A 54 4.57 -17.44 19.13
N TYR A 55 4.35 -16.17 18.75
CA TYR A 55 5.40 -15.17 18.67
C TYR A 55 5.70 -14.54 20.05
N THR A 56 6.97 -14.29 20.32
CA THR A 56 7.41 -13.60 21.54
C THR A 56 8.12 -12.29 21.20
N ALA A 57 7.57 -11.16 21.66
CA ALA A 57 8.12 -9.82 21.42
C ALA A 57 9.25 -9.47 22.42
N ASP A 58 10.34 -10.21 22.36
CA ASP A 58 11.54 -10.02 23.19
C ASP A 58 12.79 -10.25 22.34
N ILE A 59 13.79 -9.38 22.42
CA ILE A 59 14.99 -9.41 21.58
C ILE A 59 15.81 -10.71 21.69
N SER A 60 15.71 -11.40 22.82
CA SER A 60 16.41 -12.67 23.03
C SER A 60 15.67 -13.86 22.38
N THR A 61 14.38 -13.76 22.16
CA THR A 61 13.53 -14.88 21.74
C THR A 61 12.72 -14.62 20.46
N ALA A 62 12.61 -13.38 19.99
CA ALA A 62 11.79 -13.06 18.81
C ALA A 62 12.19 -13.87 17.58
N PHE A 63 13.48 -13.87 17.23
CA PHE A 63 13.98 -14.62 16.08
C PHE A 63 13.78 -16.13 16.23
N SER A 64 14.06 -16.68 17.40
CA SER A 64 13.86 -18.10 17.68
C SER A 64 12.39 -18.49 17.75
N SER A 65 11.48 -17.60 18.19
CA SER A 65 10.04 -17.85 18.16
C SER A 65 9.50 -17.96 16.74
N VAL A 66 9.99 -17.13 15.80
CA VAL A 66 9.65 -17.27 14.37
C VAL A 66 10.21 -18.57 13.79
N ALA A 67 11.44 -18.96 14.17
CA ALA A 67 12.01 -20.25 13.78
C ALA A 67 11.19 -21.43 14.34
N HIS A 68 10.75 -21.35 15.60
CA HIS A 68 9.86 -22.31 16.23
C HIS A 68 8.52 -22.43 15.48
N ILE A 69 7.89 -21.31 15.11
CA ILE A 69 6.67 -21.32 14.31
C ILE A 69 6.89 -22.09 13.01
N CYS A 70 8.00 -21.86 12.32
CA CYS A 70 8.28 -22.51 11.04
C CYS A 70 8.63 -23.99 11.16
N ARG A 71 9.20 -24.45 12.27
CA ARG A 71 9.73 -25.81 12.43
C ARG A 71 8.82 -26.74 13.22
N ASP A 72 8.23 -26.23 14.30
CA ASP A 72 7.61 -27.07 15.32
C ASP A 72 6.08 -26.90 15.37
N VAL A 73 5.53 -25.76 14.95
CA VAL A 73 4.09 -25.54 14.93
C VAL A 73 3.48 -26.17 13.66
N ASN A 74 2.44 -26.97 13.82
CA ASN A 74 1.75 -27.60 12.70
C ASN A 74 1.27 -26.56 11.67
N TYR A 75 1.75 -26.66 10.41
CA TYR A 75 1.51 -25.69 9.33
C TYR A 75 1.97 -24.27 9.62
N GLY A 76 2.74 -24.03 10.67
CA GLY A 76 3.24 -22.70 11.03
C GLY A 76 4.09 -22.07 9.93
N TRP A 77 4.94 -22.87 9.27
CA TRP A 77 5.72 -22.43 8.11
C TRP A 77 4.83 -21.90 6.97
N PHE A 78 3.70 -22.51 6.71
CA PHE A 78 2.78 -22.11 5.66
C PHE A 78 2.06 -20.80 6.02
N ILE A 79 1.54 -20.70 7.25
CA ILE A 79 0.89 -19.46 7.75
C ILE A 79 1.87 -18.31 7.77
N ARG A 80 3.11 -18.54 8.22
CA ARG A 80 4.17 -17.51 8.22
C ARG A 80 4.49 -17.06 6.80
N ASN A 81 4.61 -17.98 5.85
CA ASN A 81 4.90 -17.65 4.46
C ASN A 81 3.72 -16.94 3.77
N LEU A 82 2.47 -17.32 4.08
CA LEU A 82 1.28 -16.60 3.62
C LEU A 82 1.25 -15.17 4.15
N HIS A 83 1.59 -14.96 5.42
CA HIS A 83 1.60 -13.64 6.04
C HIS A 83 2.69 -12.74 5.42
N ALA A 84 3.91 -13.24 5.30
CA ALA A 84 5.03 -12.50 4.73
C ALA A 84 4.80 -12.14 3.25
N ASN A 85 4.42 -13.10 2.42
CA ASN A 85 4.15 -12.86 1.00
C ASN A 85 2.83 -12.13 0.78
N GLY A 86 1.85 -12.31 1.66
CA GLY A 86 0.58 -11.61 1.64
C GLY A 86 0.75 -10.09 1.75
N ALA A 87 1.76 -9.60 2.46
CA ALA A 87 2.10 -8.17 2.47
C ALA A 87 2.49 -7.68 1.07
N SER A 88 3.30 -8.42 0.32
CA SER A 88 3.62 -8.09 -1.08
C SER A 88 2.38 -8.09 -1.98
N PHE A 89 1.50 -9.07 -1.86
CA PHE A 89 0.23 -9.09 -2.62
C PHE A 89 -0.69 -7.94 -2.24
N PHE A 90 -0.71 -7.55 -0.98
CA PHE A 90 -1.45 -6.37 -0.53
C PHE A 90 -0.97 -5.11 -1.27
N PHE A 91 0.36 -4.88 -1.33
CA PHE A 91 0.92 -3.72 -2.02
C PHE A 91 0.76 -3.79 -3.54
N ILE A 92 0.86 -4.96 -4.17
CA ILE A 92 0.56 -5.13 -5.61
C ILE A 92 -0.88 -4.68 -5.89
N CYS A 93 -1.85 -5.21 -5.13
CA CYS A 93 -3.25 -4.83 -5.28
C CYS A 93 -3.48 -3.33 -5.01
N LEU A 94 -2.79 -2.77 -4.00
CA LEU A 94 -2.91 -1.37 -3.61
C LEU A 94 -2.41 -0.43 -4.70
N TYR A 95 -1.23 -0.70 -5.29
CA TYR A 95 -0.70 0.11 -6.39
C TYR A 95 -1.59 0.04 -7.64
N LEU A 96 -2.11 -1.14 -7.97
CA LEU A 96 -3.04 -1.29 -9.10
C LEU A 96 -4.38 -0.60 -8.82
N HIS A 97 -4.85 -0.61 -7.58
CA HIS A 97 -6.04 0.11 -7.14
C HIS A 97 -5.87 1.64 -7.26
N ILE A 98 -4.73 2.18 -6.82
CA ILE A 98 -4.39 3.60 -6.96
C ILE A 98 -4.24 3.97 -8.45
N ALA A 99 -3.51 3.17 -9.23
CA ALA A 99 -3.28 3.40 -10.65
C ALA A 99 -4.61 3.42 -11.42
N ARG A 100 -5.55 2.50 -11.12
CA ARG A 100 -6.91 2.53 -11.66
C ARG A 100 -7.62 3.84 -11.32
N GLY A 101 -7.50 4.31 -10.07
CA GLY A 101 -8.07 5.58 -9.63
C GLY A 101 -7.52 6.78 -10.40
N LEU A 102 -6.21 6.80 -10.67
CA LEU A 102 -5.54 7.83 -11.46
C LEU A 102 -5.95 7.77 -12.95
N TYR A 103 -5.98 6.58 -13.54
CA TYR A 103 -6.28 6.41 -14.96
C TYR A 103 -7.74 6.77 -15.30
N TYR A 104 -8.68 6.31 -14.49
CA TYR A 104 -10.11 6.50 -14.77
C TYR A 104 -10.73 7.70 -14.06
N GLY A 105 -9.94 8.50 -13.32
CA GLY A 105 -10.42 9.70 -12.65
C GLY A 105 -11.33 9.43 -11.45
N SER A 106 -11.18 8.27 -10.78
CA SER A 106 -11.92 7.94 -9.56
C SER A 106 -11.54 8.86 -8.39
N TYR A 107 -10.36 9.48 -8.42
CA TYR A 107 -9.88 10.46 -7.43
C TYR A 107 -10.78 11.70 -7.32
N LEU A 108 -11.66 11.96 -8.30
CA LEU A 108 -12.64 13.05 -8.22
C LEU A 108 -13.77 12.79 -7.21
N TYR A 109 -13.88 11.57 -6.68
CA TYR A 109 -14.62 11.29 -5.46
C TYR A 109 -13.68 11.55 -4.25
N MET A 110 -13.57 12.84 -3.88
CA MET A 110 -12.51 13.34 -3.02
C MET A 110 -12.49 12.68 -1.64
N GLU A 111 -13.64 12.48 -1.02
CA GLU A 111 -13.76 11.86 0.30
C GLU A 111 -13.24 10.42 0.25
N THR A 112 -13.70 9.63 -0.69
CA THR A 112 -13.24 8.24 -0.90
C THR A 112 -11.75 8.20 -1.19
N TRP A 113 -11.26 9.08 -2.07
CA TRP A 113 -9.85 9.14 -2.44
C TRP A 113 -8.95 9.51 -1.25
N ASN A 114 -9.29 10.56 -0.52
CA ASN A 114 -8.48 11.06 0.59
C ASN A 114 -8.40 10.04 1.74
N VAL A 115 -9.52 9.38 2.08
CA VAL A 115 -9.47 8.27 3.05
C VAL A 115 -8.62 7.11 2.52
N GLY A 116 -8.64 6.86 1.20
CA GLY A 116 -7.75 5.89 0.56
C GLY A 116 -6.26 6.23 0.73
N VAL A 117 -5.87 7.51 0.63
CA VAL A 117 -4.48 7.94 0.88
C VAL A 117 -4.09 7.76 2.35
N VAL A 118 -4.99 8.04 3.28
CA VAL A 118 -4.77 7.75 4.71
C VAL A 118 -4.60 6.25 4.94
N LEU A 119 -5.43 5.42 4.31
CA LEU A 119 -5.30 3.95 4.35
C LEU A 119 -3.95 3.49 3.81
N PHE A 120 -3.45 4.09 2.72
CA PHE A 120 -2.13 3.77 2.18
C PHE A 120 -1.03 4.02 3.21
N LEU A 121 -1.03 5.18 3.88
CA LEU A 121 -0.08 5.49 4.96
C LEU A 121 -0.19 4.50 6.14
N LEU A 122 -1.41 4.14 6.55
CA LEU A 122 -1.64 3.18 7.63
C LEU A 122 -1.12 1.78 7.27
N VAL A 123 -1.33 1.33 6.02
CA VAL A 123 -0.82 0.04 5.54
C VAL A 123 0.71 0.05 5.46
N MET A 124 1.33 1.15 4.97
CA MET A 124 2.78 1.31 4.98
C MET A 124 3.35 1.22 6.40
N MET A 125 2.75 1.92 7.35
CA MET A 125 3.17 1.87 8.76
C MET A 125 3.00 0.46 9.34
N THR A 126 1.86 -0.19 9.07
CA THR A 126 1.58 -1.57 9.53
C THR A 126 2.64 -2.54 9.00
N ALA A 127 2.95 -2.48 7.71
CA ALA A 127 3.94 -3.36 7.09
C ALA A 127 5.36 -3.10 7.64
N PHE A 128 5.73 -1.84 7.83
CA PHE A 128 7.03 -1.47 8.37
C PHE A 128 7.23 -2.02 9.80
N VAL A 129 6.30 -1.76 10.72
CA VAL A 129 6.45 -2.26 12.10
C VAL A 129 6.38 -3.79 12.14
N GLY A 130 5.64 -4.44 11.22
CA GLY A 130 5.57 -5.90 11.10
C GLY A 130 6.88 -6.53 10.62
N TYR A 131 7.57 -5.87 9.68
CA TYR A 131 8.86 -6.34 9.16
C TYR A 131 9.96 -6.34 10.24
N VAL A 132 9.83 -5.51 11.26
CA VAL A 132 10.78 -5.46 12.38
C VAL A 132 10.64 -6.67 13.31
N LEU A 133 9.46 -7.27 13.44
CA LEU A 133 9.14 -8.28 14.44
C LEU A 133 10.00 -9.56 14.38
N PRO A 134 10.41 -10.12 13.23
CA PRO A 134 11.27 -11.29 13.19
C PRO A 134 12.64 -11.09 13.83
N TRP A 135 13.05 -9.85 14.05
CA TRP A 135 14.32 -9.46 14.66
C TRP A 135 15.54 -10.08 13.96
N GLY A 136 15.49 -10.10 12.62
CA GLY A 136 16.64 -10.39 11.78
C GLY A 136 17.49 -9.14 11.53
N GLN A 137 18.59 -9.31 10.79
CA GLN A 137 19.52 -8.20 10.48
C GLN A 137 18.81 -7.06 9.76
N MET A 138 17.99 -7.32 8.75
CA MET A 138 17.26 -6.28 8.04
C MET A 138 16.12 -5.67 8.88
N SER A 139 15.51 -6.45 9.77
CA SER A 139 14.52 -5.96 10.75
C SER A 139 15.12 -4.88 11.66
N PHE A 140 16.25 -5.18 12.28
CA PHE A 140 16.94 -4.29 13.22
C PHE A 140 17.52 -3.04 12.54
N TRP A 141 18.28 -3.24 11.47
CA TRP A 141 18.93 -2.13 10.77
C TRP A 141 17.94 -1.28 10.00
N GLY A 142 16.89 -1.87 9.43
CA GLY A 142 15.77 -1.14 8.83
C GLY A 142 15.04 -0.25 9.84
N ALA A 143 14.73 -0.79 11.03
CA ALA A 143 14.16 0.00 12.13
C ALA A 143 15.07 1.16 12.52
N THR A 144 16.37 0.90 12.71
CA THR A 144 17.36 1.90 13.10
C THR A 144 17.43 3.05 12.09
N VAL A 145 17.53 2.74 10.80
CA VAL A 145 17.64 3.77 9.74
C VAL A 145 16.35 4.58 9.60
N ILE A 146 15.19 3.92 9.49
CA ILE A 146 13.93 4.59 9.20
C ILE A 146 13.46 5.45 10.38
N THR A 147 13.54 4.93 11.62
CA THR A 147 13.12 5.73 12.78
C THR A 147 14.07 6.89 13.05
N ASN A 148 15.38 6.72 12.78
CA ASN A 148 16.34 7.82 12.90
C ASN A 148 16.09 8.95 11.89
N LEU A 149 15.30 8.77 10.84
CA LEU A 149 14.91 9.87 9.95
C LEU A 149 14.16 10.99 10.70
N LEU A 150 13.45 10.67 11.76
CA LEU A 150 12.76 11.66 12.59
C LEU A 150 13.70 12.65 13.28
N SER A 151 14.98 12.30 13.49
CA SER A 151 15.96 13.26 14.01
C SER A 151 16.23 14.45 13.07
N ALA A 152 15.72 14.40 11.82
CA ALA A 152 15.75 15.54 10.90
C ALA A 152 14.75 16.65 11.29
N VAL A 153 13.76 16.38 12.13
CA VAL A 153 12.78 17.38 12.59
C VAL A 153 13.49 18.38 13.48
N PRO A 154 13.46 19.68 13.14
CA PRO A 154 14.15 20.69 13.94
C PRO A 154 13.66 20.73 15.39
N TYR A 155 14.57 20.97 16.31
CA TYR A 155 14.38 21.10 17.76
C TYR A 155 14.00 19.83 18.51
N ILE A 156 12.98 19.06 18.06
CA ILE A 156 12.39 17.93 18.77
C ILE A 156 12.79 16.57 18.19
N GLY A 157 13.54 16.53 17.08
CA GLY A 157 13.77 15.31 16.33
C GLY A 157 14.45 14.22 17.13
N ASN A 158 15.47 14.54 17.90
CA ASN A 158 16.18 13.56 18.76
C ASN A 158 15.27 13.02 19.88
N ASP A 159 14.45 13.87 20.49
CA ASP A 159 13.49 13.45 21.52
C ASP A 159 12.43 12.51 20.92
N LEU A 160 11.94 12.79 19.70
CA LEU A 160 11.02 11.92 18.98
C LEU A 160 11.64 10.54 18.69
N VAL A 161 12.90 10.50 18.28
CA VAL A 161 13.62 9.24 18.05
C VAL A 161 13.72 8.43 19.33
N GLN A 162 14.19 9.05 20.43
CA GLN A 162 14.31 8.38 21.72
C GLN A 162 12.95 7.94 22.27
N TRP A 163 11.91 8.73 22.05
CA TRP A 163 10.55 8.35 22.43
C TRP A 163 10.05 7.12 21.68
N ILE A 164 10.29 7.03 20.37
CA ILE A 164 9.91 5.85 19.57
C ILE A 164 10.74 4.63 19.97
N TRP A 165 12.05 4.78 20.15
CA TRP A 165 12.91 3.68 20.59
C TRP A 165 12.60 3.22 22.01
N GLY A 166 12.13 4.13 22.87
CA GLY A 166 11.96 3.89 24.29
C GLY A 166 13.27 3.84 25.07
N GLY A 167 14.30 4.45 24.51
CA GLY A 167 15.67 4.49 25.01
C GLY A 167 16.58 5.20 24.03
N PHE A 168 17.90 4.98 24.15
CA PHE A 168 18.90 5.65 23.32
C PHE A 168 19.29 4.89 22.04
N SER A 169 18.73 3.70 21.86
CA SER A 169 18.94 2.84 20.69
C SER A 169 17.71 1.98 20.42
N VAL A 170 17.65 1.41 19.22
CA VAL A 170 16.68 0.35 18.89
C VAL A 170 17.01 -0.87 19.76
N ASP A 171 16.06 -1.31 20.60
CA ASP A 171 16.24 -2.37 21.57
C ASP A 171 14.89 -3.00 21.94
N ASN A 172 14.83 -3.76 23.02
CA ASN A 172 13.65 -4.49 23.48
C ASN A 172 12.41 -3.59 23.61
N ALA A 173 12.56 -2.38 24.15
CA ALA A 173 11.46 -1.41 24.24
C ALA A 173 10.90 -1.02 22.87
N THR A 174 11.73 -0.95 21.83
CA THR A 174 11.29 -0.70 20.45
C THR A 174 10.49 -1.88 19.92
N LEU A 175 11.01 -3.10 20.09
CA LEU A 175 10.37 -4.32 19.60
C LEU A 175 9.00 -4.53 20.21
N THR A 176 8.86 -4.37 21.53
CA THR A 176 7.58 -4.53 22.23
C THR A 176 6.53 -3.52 21.78
N ARG A 177 6.93 -2.25 21.56
CA ARG A 177 6.03 -1.21 21.03
C ARG A 177 5.61 -1.52 19.58
N PHE A 178 6.53 -1.96 18.75
CA PHE A 178 6.24 -2.31 17.37
C PHE A 178 5.31 -3.52 17.26
N PHE A 179 5.46 -4.49 18.14
CA PHE A 179 4.48 -5.59 18.23
C PHE A 179 3.09 -5.08 18.61
N ALA A 180 2.98 -4.21 19.62
CA ALA A 180 1.71 -3.63 20.02
C ALA A 180 1.05 -2.84 18.87
N PHE A 181 1.82 -2.00 18.16
CA PHE A 181 1.31 -1.27 17.00
C PHE A 181 0.96 -2.18 15.83
N HIS A 182 1.78 -3.18 15.52
CA HIS A 182 1.48 -4.13 14.44
C HIS A 182 0.21 -4.93 14.71
N PHE A 183 -0.06 -5.26 15.97
CA PHE A 183 -1.30 -5.95 16.35
C PHE A 183 -2.53 -5.01 16.26
N LEU A 184 -2.39 -3.75 16.67
CA LEU A 184 -3.48 -2.78 16.69
C LEU A 184 -3.83 -2.21 15.30
N LEU A 185 -2.82 -1.83 14.51
CA LEU A 185 -3.00 -1.09 13.26
C LEU A 185 -3.90 -1.79 12.22
N PRO A 186 -3.88 -3.12 12.02
CA PRO A 186 -4.81 -3.80 11.11
C PRO A 186 -6.28 -3.54 11.44
N PHE A 187 -6.64 -3.41 12.72
CA PHE A 187 -8.02 -3.08 13.12
C PHE A 187 -8.35 -1.61 12.87
N VAL A 188 -7.37 -0.71 13.01
CA VAL A 188 -7.52 0.70 12.59
C VAL A 188 -7.69 0.79 11.07
N VAL A 189 -6.92 0.02 10.30
CA VAL A 189 -7.08 -0.11 8.83
C VAL A 189 -8.46 -0.64 8.49
N LEU A 190 -8.95 -1.65 9.20
CA LEU A 190 -10.31 -2.18 9.00
C LEU A 190 -11.38 -1.11 9.25
N GLY A 191 -11.28 -0.34 10.34
CA GLY A 191 -12.20 0.76 10.64
C GLY A 191 -12.17 1.85 9.58
N ALA A 192 -10.98 2.26 9.12
CA ALA A 192 -10.81 3.25 8.06
C ALA A 192 -11.29 2.70 6.70
N THR A 193 -11.18 1.39 6.45
CA THR A 193 -11.74 0.74 5.25
C THR A 193 -13.26 0.82 5.23
N LEU A 194 -13.92 0.62 6.37
CA LEU A 194 -15.38 0.79 6.46
C LEU A 194 -15.79 2.23 6.14
N LEU A 195 -15.04 3.21 6.61
CA LEU A 195 -15.28 4.62 6.26
C LEU A 195 -15.06 4.88 4.76
N HIS A 196 -14.01 4.31 4.16
CA HIS A 196 -13.74 4.40 2.73
C HIS A 196 -14.88 3.82 1.89
N LEU A 197 -15.43 2.66 2.30
CA LEU A 197 -16.59 2.05 1.67
C LEU A 197 -17.87 2.85 1.86
N LEU A 198 -18.05 3.47 3.02
CA LEU A 198 -19.21 4.34 3.29
C LEU A 198 -19.27 5.49 2.27
N PHE A 199 -18.17 6.21 2.08
CA PHE A 199 -18.10 7.28 1.07
C PHE A 199 -18.24 6.75 -0.36
N LEU A 200 -17.68 5.56 -0.67
CA LEU A 200 -17.88 4.94 -1.98
C LEU A 200 -19.35 4.60 -2.24
N HIS A 201 -20.08 4.11 -1.26
CA HIS A 201 -21.49 3.76 -1.41
C HIS A 201 -22.41 4.98 -1.55
N GLU A 202 -22.02 6.12 -0.98
CA GLU A 202 -22.74 7.39 -1.13
C GLU A 202 -22.72 7.87 -2.60
N THR A 203 -21.55 7.84 -3.25
CA THR A 203 -21.39 8.29 -4.65
C THR A 203 -21.65 7.19 -5.67
N GLY A 204 -21.48 5.93 -5.30
CA GLY A 204 -21.37 4.78 -6.18
C GLY A 204 -20.01 4.69 -6.88
N SER A 205 -19.76 3.56 -7.54
CA SER A 205 -18.52 3.33 -8.29
C SER A 205 -18.46 4.16 -9.56
N ASN A 206 -17.28 4.65 -9.89
CA ASN A 206 -16.98 5.19 -11.22
C ASN A 206 -16.98 4.08 -12.28
N ASN A 207 -16.86 4.42 -13.55
CA ASN A 207 -16.83 3.48 -14.68
C ASN A 207 -15.71 3.84 -15.67
N PRO A 208 -15.33 2.92 -16.62
CA PRO A 208 -14.22 3.15 -17.54
C PRO A 208 -14.42 4.32 -18.53
N VAL A 209 -15.65 4.71 -18.80
CA VAL A 209 -15.96 5.80 -19.73
C VAL A 209 -15.90 7.17 -19.05
N GLY A 210 -16.13 7.21 -17.73
CA GLY A 210 -16.13 8.46 -16.94
C GLY A 210 -17.39 9.28 -17.06
N LEU A 211 -18.45 8.75 -17.69
CA LEU A 211 -19.78 9.36 -17.76
C LEU A 211 -20.68 8.88 -16.63
N ASN A 212 -21.74 9.64 -16.35
CA ASN A 212 -22.73 9.23 -15.37
C ASN A 212 -23.44 7.94 -15.80
N SER A 213 -23.38 6.92 -14.96
CA SER A 213 -23.94 5.58 -15.22
C SER A 213 -25.34 5.36 -14.64
N ASN A 214 -26.03 6.39 -14.17
CA ASN A 214 -27.34 6.23 -13.51
C ASN A 214 -28.40 5.57 -14.41
N ALA A 215 -28.28 5.71 -15.73
CA ALA A 215 -29.17 5.09 -16.70
C ALA A 215 -28.80 3.62 -17.02
N ASP A 216 -27.61 3.15 -16.63
CA ASP A 216 -27.12 1.81 -16.95
C ASP A 216 -26.40 1.20 -15.73
N LYS A 217 -27.19 0.83 -14.74
CA LYS A 217 -26.75 0.11 -13.54
C LYS A 217 -27.45 -1.22 -13.42
N ILE A 218 -26.71 -2.22 -12.94
CA ILE A 218 -27.20 -3.55 -12.60
C ILE A 218 -26.94 -3.83 -11.12
N PRO A 219 -27.67 -4.76 -10.48
CA PRO A 219 -27.36 -5.14 -9.10
C PRO A 219 -25.99 -5.79 -9.04
N PHE A 220 -25.28 -5.56 -7.94
CA PHE A 220 -23.95 -6.14 -7.72
C PHE A 220 -23.98 -7.67 -7.77
N HIS A 221 -24.93 -8.28 -7.07
CA HIS A 221 -25.14 -9.73 -7.15
C HIS A 221 -26.18 -10.05 -8.20
N PRO A 222 -25.96 -11.02 -9.11
CA PRO A 222 -24.84 -11.99 -9.11
C PRO A 222 -23.59 -11.56 -9.91
N TYR A 223 -23.68 -10.54 -10.73
CA TYR A 223 -22.67 -10.24 -11.75
C TYR A 223 -21.28 -9.97 -11.17
N PHE A 224 -21.17 -9.00 -10.28
CA PHE A 224 -19.87 -8.62 -9.70
C PHE A 224 -19.47 -9.47 -8.50
N SER A 225 -20.41 -10.16 -7.86
CA SER A 225 -20.10 -11.18 -6.88
C SER A 225 -19.32 -12.34 -7.50
N TYR A 226 -19.74 -12.85 -8.65
CA TYR A 226 -19.02 -13.91 -9.36
C TYR A 226 -17.70 -13.42 -9.93
N LYS A 227 -17.66 -12.17 -10.44
CA LYS A 227 -16.43 -11.57 -10.94
C LYS A 227 -15.39 -11.39 -9.83
N ASP A 228 -15.79 -10.93 -8.66
CA ASP A 228 -14.92 -10.82 -7.49
C ASP A 228 -14.45 -12.20 -7.01
N PHE A 229 -15.36 -13.18 -6.97
CA PHE A 229 -15.00 -14.55 -6.58
C PHE A 229 -13.93 -15.16 -7.50
N LEU A 230 -14.02 -14.95 -8.80
CA LEU A 230 -12.96 -15.35 -9.74
C LEU A 230 -11.63 -14.66 -9.41
N GLY A 231 -11.66 -13.35 -9.12
CA GLY A 231 -10.47 -12.61 -8.69
C GLY A 231 -9.87 -13.18 -7.40
N PHE A 232 -10.71 -13.57 -6.44
CA PHE A 232 -10.27 -14.20 -5.19
C PHE A 232 -9.55 -15.53 -5.43
N ILE A 233 -10.08 -16.38 -6.31
CA ILE A 233 -9.43 -17.65 -6.68
C ILE A 233 -8.07 -17.38 -7.30
N ILE A 234 -7.97 -16.46 -8.25
CA ILE A 234 -6.70 -16.13 -8.93
C ILE A 234 -5.67 -15.61 -7.92
N LEU A 235 -6.04 -14.66 -7.07
CA LEU A 235 -5.14 -14.08 -6.07
C LEU A 235 -4.67 -15.12 -5.06
N LEU A 236 -5.59 -15.91 -4.49
CA LEU A 236 -5.25 -16.92 -3.50
C LEU A 236 -4.39 -18.04 -4.10
N THR A 237 -4.65 -18.44 -5.35
CA THR A 237 -3.83 -19.42 -6.05
C THR A 237 -2.42 -18.89 -6.27
N ALA A 238 -2.25 -17.64 -6.72
CA ALA A 238 -0.95 -17.01 -6.91
C ALA A 238 -0.18 -16.87 -5.59
N LEU A 239 -0.85 -16.38 -4.53
CA LEU A 239 -0.26 -16.24 -3.21
C LEU A 239 0.15 -17.60 -2.61
N ALA A 240 -0.73 -18.61 -2.69
CA ALA A 240 -0.43 -19.94 -2.21
C ALA A 240 0.72 -20.58 -3.01
N SER A 241 0.74 -20.40 -4.33
CA SER A 241 1.84 -20.90 -5.17
C SER A 241 3.18 -20.27 -4.77
N LEU A 242 3.23 -18.97 -4.53
CA LEU A 242 4.46 -18.32 -4.05
C LEU A 242 4.85 -18.83 -2.66
N ALA A 243 3.91 -18.90 -1.73
CA ALA A 243 4.16 -19.37 -0.35
C ALA A 243 4.63 -20.83 -0.27
N LEU A 244 4.20 -21.68 -1.22
CA LEU A 244 4.54 -23.10 -1.26
C LEU A 244 5.86 -23.38 -2.01
N PHE A 245 6.08 -22.74 -3.16
CA PHE A 245 7.16 -23.11 -4.07
C PHE A 245 8.36 -22.16 -4.07
N SER A 246 8.16 -20.89 -3.68
CA SER A 246 9.23 -19.88 -3.67
C SER A 246 9.03 -18.83 -2.58
N PRO A 247 8.88 -19.23 -1.30
CA PRO A 247 8.44 -18.32 -0.23
C PRO A 247 9.40 -17.17 0.07
N ASN A 248 10.66 -17.29 -0.31
CA ASN A 248 11.72 -16.31 -0.03
C ASN A 248 12.03 -15.40 -1.23
N LEU A 249 11.33 -15.55 -2.36
CA LEU A 249 11.63 -14.84 -3.62
C LEU A 249 11.57 -13.31 -3.46
N LEU A 250 10.65 -12.81 -2.65
CA LEU A 250 10.40 -11.37 -2.48
C LEU A 250 11.04 -10.81 -1.20
N GLY A 251 11.68 -11.64 -0.37
CA GLY A 251 12.32 -11.24 0.87
C GLY A 251 13.82 -10.97 0.73
N ASP A 252 14.40 -10.35 1.75
CA ASP A 252 15.85 -10.15 1.82
C ASP A 252 16.52 -11.30 2.55
N PRO A 253 17.60 -11.91 1.98
CA PRO A 253 18.29 -13.05 2.59
C PRO A 253 18.98 -12.70 3.93
N ASP A 254 19.44 -11.47 4.13
CA ASP A 254 20.10 -11.07 5.38
C ASP A 254 19.14 -11.11 6.58
N ASN A 255 17.82 -11.06 6.33
CA ASN A 255 16.82 -11.14 7.40
C ASN A 255 16.61 -12.56 7.96
N PHE A 256 17.26 -13.57 7.38
CA PHE A 256 17.34 -14.94 7.93
C PHE A 256 18.53 -15.14 8.91
N THR A 257 19.28 -14.08 9.17
CA THR A 257 20.33 -14.03 10.20
C THR A 257 19.80 -13.24 11.41
N PRO A 258 20.00 -13.73 12.66
CA PRO A 258 19.60 -12.98 13.86
C PRO A 258 20.21 -11.58 13.90
N ALA A 259 19.46 -10.62 14.43
CA ALA A 259 19.93 -9.23 14.56
C ALA A 259 21.23 -9.16 15.38
N ASN A 260 22.22 -8.48 14.82
CA ASN A 260 23.49 -8.17 15.50
C ASN A 260 23.76 -6.67 15.39
N PRO A 261 23.64 -5.90 16.49
CA PRO A 261 23.87 -4.46 16.48
C PRO A 261 25.32 -4.07 16.22
N MET A 262 26.26 -5.01 16.34
CA MET A 262 27.70 -4.76 16.12
C MET A 262 28.13 -4.99 14.67
N VAL A 263 27.27 -5.55 13.82
CA VAL A 263 27.59 -5.89 12.43
C VAL A 263 26.55 -5.29 11.49
N THR A 264 26.93 -4.21 10.83
CA THR A 264 26.04 -3.55 9.83
C THR A 264 26.06 -4.32 8.52
N PRO A 265 24.89 -4.70 7.97
CA PRO A 265 24.80 -5.30 6.63
C PRO A 265 25.34 -4.33 5.54
N PRO A 266 25.98 -4.85 4.48
CA PRO A 266 26.51 -4.01 3.40
C PRO A 266 25.47 -3.14 2.70
N HIS A 267 24.23 -3.64 2.59
CA HIS A 267 23.14 -3.02 1.85
C HIS A 267 21.85 -3.02 2.67
N ILE A 268 21.65 -1.98 3.48
CA ILE A 268 20.37 -1.78 4.19
C ILE A 268 19.39 -1.16 3.21
N LYS A 269 18.36 -1.91 2.84
CA LYS A 269 17.27 -1.47 1.96
C LYS A 269 15.92 -1.93 2.52
N PRO A 270 14.84 -1.15 2.32
CA PRO A 270 13.50 -1.60 2.66
C PRO A 270 12.99 -2.66 1.67
N GLU A 271 11.86 -3.27 1.99
CA GLU A 271 11.13 -4.16 1.10
C GLU A 271 10.76 -3.45 -0.22
N TRP A 272 10.61 -4.22 -1.31
CA TRP A 272 10.48 -3.72 -2.68
C TRP A 272 9.36 -2.66 -2.83
N TYR A 273 8.28 -2.79 -2.09
CA TYR A 273 7.13 -1.87 -2.17
C TYR A 273 7.40 -0.49 -1.55
N PHE A 274 8.50 -0.29 -0.85
CA PHE A 274 8.94 1.02 -0.34
C PHE A 274 10.09 1.63 -1.13
N LEU A 275 10.68 0.88 -2.07
CA LEU A 275 11.92 1.30 -2.76
C LEU A 275 11.77 2.58 -3.55
N PHE A 276 10.62 2.85 -4.19
CA PHE A 276 10.41 4.09 -4.93
C PHE A 276 10.51 5.33 -4.02
N ALA A 277 9.87 5.29 -2.85
CA ALA A 277 9.91 6.38 -1.87
C ALA A 277 11.31 6.50 -1.23
N TYR A 278 11.98 5.37 -1.03
CA TYR A 278 13.36 5.32 -0.55
C TYR A 278 14.35 5.89 -1.58
N ALA A 279 14.13 5.67 -2.89
CA ALA A 279 14.92 6.33 -3.94
C ALA A 279 14.76 7.86 -3.89
N ILE A 280 13.53 8.35 -3.74
CA ILE A 280 13.23 9.78 -3.61
C ILE A 280 13.92 10.37 -2.36
N LEU A 281 13.84 9.69 -1.22
CA LEU A 281 14.54 10.06 0.01
C LEU A 281 16.05 10.28 -0.23
N ARG A 282 16.71 9.30 -0.88
CA ARG A 282 18.18 9.30 -1.11
C ARG A 282 18.63 10.26 -2.18
N SER A 283 17.71 10.72 -3.05
CA SER A 283 18.01 11.64 -4.14
C SER A 283 18.35 13.05 -3.66
N ILE A 284 17.98 13.41 -2.43
CA ILE A 284 18.22 14.73 -1.85
C ILE A 284 19.35 14.63 -0.83
N PRO A 285 20.47 15.38 -1.04
CA PRO A 285 21.65 15.29 -0.16
C PRO A 285 21.49 16.04 1.16
N ASN A 286 20.27 16.29 1.60
CA ASN A 286 19.92 16.91 2.88
C ASN A 286 18.91 16.03 3.60
N LYS A 287 19.17 15.66 4.85
CA LYS A 287 18.35 14.72 5.62
C LYS A 287 16.89 15.16 5.76
N LEU A 288 16.67 16.44 6.14
CA LEU A 288 15.32 17.00 6.27
C LEU A 288 14.62 17.06 4.92
N GLY A 289 15.32 17.54 3.89
CA GLY A 289 14.79 17.60 2.53
C GLY A 289 14.39 16.23 1.99
N GLY A 290 15.21 15.21 2.22
CA GLY A 290 14.91 13.84 1.85
C GLY A 290 13.68 13.26 2.56
N VAL A 291 13.54 13.51 3.87
CA VAL A 291 12.38 13.07 4.66
C VAL A 291 11.10 13.76 4.17
N LEU A 292 11.16 15.07 3.91
CA LEU A 292 10.04 15.82 3.36
C LEU A 292 9.65 15.32 1.96
N ALA A 293 10.62 15.00 1.11
CA ALA A 293 10.36 14.47 -0.23
C ALA A 293 9.74 13.06 -0.17
N LEU A 294 10.22 12.19 0.71
CA LEU A 294 9.62 10.87 0.94
C LEU A 294 8.15 11.00 1.34
N LEU A 295 7.86 11.84 2.34
CA LEU A 295 6.49 12.06 2.80
C LEU A 295 5.63 12.68 1.69
N SER A 296 6.17 13.67 0.99
CA SER A 296 5.48 14.34 -0.13
C SER A 296 5.22 13.40 -1.30
N SER A 297 6.02 12.37 -1.51
CA SER A 297 5.78 11.38 -2.57
C SER A 297 4.46 10.62 -2.39
N ILE A 298 4.00 10.48 -1.17
CA ILE A 298 2.67 9.91 -0.86
C ILE A 298 1.61 11.01 -0.80
N LEU A 299 1.89 12.10 -0.11
CA LEU A 299 0.92 13.18 0.11
C LEU A 299 0.56 13.93 -1.17
N VAL A 300 1.36 13.86 -2.23
CA VAL A 300 1.03 14.42 -3.55
C VAL A 300 -0.29 13.85 -4.10
N LEU A 301 -0.66 12.64 -3.73
CA LEU A 301 -1.94 12.04 -4.12
C LEU A 301 -3.15 12.82 -3.59
N LEU A 302 -3.03 13.50 -2.45
CA LEU A 302 -4.12 14.33 -1.88
C LEU A 302 -4.41 15.57 -2.72
N VAL A 303 -3.43 16.07 -3.48
CA VAL A 303 -3.61 17.27 -4.31
C VAL A 303 -4.05 16.95 -5.74
N VAL A 304 -3.97 15.70 -6.18
CA VAL A 304 -4.38 15.28 -7.53
C VAL A 304 -5.80 15.71 -7.89
N PRO A 305 -6.83 15.56 -7.02
CA PRO A 305 -8.17 16.05 -7.33
C PRO A 305 -8.24 17.56 -7.59
N ILE A 306 -7.44 18.34 -6.86
CA ILE A 306 -7.39 19.81 -6.97
C ILE A 306 -6.69 20.23 -8.27
N LEU A 307 -5.72 19.45 -8.72
CA LEU A 307 -4.94 19.69 -9.94
C LEU A 307 -5.64 19.21 -11.22
N HIS A 308 -6.86 18.68 -11.12
CA HIS A 308 -7.61 18.20 -12.27
C HIS A 308 -8.14 19.37 -13.10
N THR A 309 -7.57 19.56 -14.29
CA THR A 309 -7.91 20.67 -15.20
C THR A 309 -8.76 20.27 -16.40
N SER A 310 -8.85 18.95 -16.67
CA SER A 310 -9.63 18.43 -17.81
C SER A 310 -11.14 18.48 -17.56
N LYS A 311 -11.90 18.73 -18.61
CA LYS A 311 -13.38 18.57 -18.60
C LYS A 311 -13.82 17.12 -18.69
N GLN A 312 -12.93 16.21 -19.10
CA GLN A 312 -13.16 14.77 -19.11
C GLN A 312 -12.61 14.13 -17.84
N ARG A 313 -13.39 13.25 -17.23
CA ARG A 313 -13.09 12.66 -15.94
C ARG A 313 -11.86 11.71 -15.98
N GLY A 314 -11.89 10.75 -16.89
CA GLY A 314 -10.83 9.74 -17.04
C GLY A 314 -9.89 10.03 -18.21
N LEU A 315 -8.92 9.14 -18.41
CA LEU A 315 -7.95 9.26 -19.50
C LEU A 315 -8.38 8.52 -20.77
N THR A 316 -9.50 7.82 -20.78
CA THR A 316 -9.96 6.95 -21.88
C THR A 316 -9.97 7.65 -23.24
N PHE A 317 -10.32 8.92 -23.27
CA PHE A 317 -10.38 9.74 -24.48
C PHE A 317 -9.34 10.87 -24.53
N ARG A 318 -8.26 10.73 -23.75
CA ARG A 318 -7.22 11.73 -23.56
C ARG A 318 -5.83 11.15 -23.85
N PRO A 319 -5.43 11.05 -25.13
CA PRO A 319 -4.23 10.32 -25.55
C PRO A 319 -2.93 10.90 -24.99
N ALA A 320 -2.81 12.22 -24.88
CA ALA A 320 -1.61 12.84 -24.31
C ALA A 320 -1.52 12.58 -22.79
N SER A 321 -2.64 12.65 -22.09
CA SER A 321 -2.70 12.30 -20.66
C SER A 321 -2.46 10.81 -20.43
N GLN A 322 -2.90 9.90 -21.33
CA GLN A 322 -2.52 8.48 -21.29
C GLN A 322 -1.00 8.30 -21.37
N LEU A 323 -0.34 9.02 -22.28
CA LEU A 323 1.12 8.98 -22.39
C LEU A 323 1.78 9.41 -21.06
N MET A 324 1.31 10.51 -20.45
CA MET A 324 1.84 10.97 -19.15
C MET A 324 1.64 9.93 -18.03
N PHE A 325 0.51 9.25 -18.02
CA PHE A 325 0.26 8.15 -17.07
C PHE A 325 1.26 7.01 -17.25
N TRP A 326 1.52 6.57 -18.47
CA TRP A 326 2.48 5.50 -18.72
C TRP A 326 3.92 5.92 -18.46
N VAL A 327 4.26 7.19 -18.68
CA VAL A 327 5.55 7.76 -18.27
C VAL A 327 5.67 7.71 -16.73
N LEU A 328 4.59 8.03 -15.98
CA LEU A 328 4.59 7.89 -14.52
C LEU A 328 4.78 6.44 -14.08
N VAL A 329 4.13 5.47 -14.72
CA VAL A 329 4.31 4.05 -14.42
C VAL A 329 5.75 3.60 -14.67
N ALA A 330 6.35 4.03 -15.79
CA ALA A 330 7.75 3.75 -16.10
C ALA A 330 8.70 4.40 -15.08
N ASP A 331 8.44 5.64 -14.70
CA ASP A 331 9.24 6.36 -13.71
C ASP A 331 9.16 5.69 -12.33
N MET A 332 7.98 5.23 -11.91
CA MET A 332 7.80 4.45 -10.68
C MET A 332 8.61 3.14 -10.71
N ALA A 333 8.67 2.47 -11.86
CA ALA A 333 9.50 1.27 -12.02
C ALA A 333 11.00 1.59 -11.93
N VAL A 334 11.44 2.70 -12.55
CA VAL A 334 12.82 3.19 -12.44
C VAL A 334 13.16 3.56 -10.99
N LEU A 335 12.31 4.30 -10.30
CA LEU A 335 12.51 4.65 -8.89
C LEU A 335 12.58 3.41 -7.99
N THR A 336 11.72 2.42 -8.23
CA THR A 336 11.75 1.15 -7.48
C THR A 336 13.06 0.40 -7.72
N TRP A 337 13.52 0.32 -8.96
CA TRP A 337 14.81 -0.27 -9.29
C TRP A 337 15.96 0.46 -8.61
N ILE A 338 16.03 1.79 -8.75
CA ILE A 338 17.08 2.64 -8.15
C ILE A 338 17.07 2.54 -6.63
N GLY A 339 15.88 2.42 -6.00
CA GLY A 339 15.78 2.23 -4.55
C GLY A 339 16.54 1.00 -4.03
N GLY A 340 16.66 -0.05 -4.86
CA GLY A 340 17.43 -1.26 -4.57
C GLY A 340 18.92 -1.19 -4.93
N MET A 341 19.38 -0.14 -5.64
CA MET A 341 20.77 -0.02 -6.10
C MET A 341 21.66 0.69 -5.07
N PRO A 342 23.00 0.48 -5.10
CA PRO A 342 23.93 1.21 -4.26
C PRO A 342 23.94 2.71 -4.58
N VAL A 343 24.40 3.53 -3.60
CA VAL A 343 24.45 5.00 -3.73
C VAL A 343 25.75 5.42 -4.41
N GLU A 344 25.86 5.13 -5.70
CA GLU A 344 27.03 5.44 -6.54
C GLU A 344 26.62 5.81 -7.97
N HIS A 345 27.56 6.32 -8.76
CA HIS A 345 27.32 6.59 -10.16
C HIS A 345 27.16 5.27 -10.96
N PRO A 346 26.18 5.20 -11.91
CA PRO A 346 25.28 6.27 -12.37
C PRO A 346 23.97 6.40 -11.58
N PHE A 347 23.70 5.56 -10.59
CA PHE A 347 22.41 5.42 -9.92
C PHE A 347 21.95 6.68 -9.19
N ILE A 348 22.90 7.47 -8.64
CA ILE A 348 22.58 8.75 -7.97
C ILE A 348 21.87 9.70 -8.95
N ILE A 349 22.46 9.92 -10.12
CA ILE A 349 21.91 10.87 -11.11
C ILE A 349 20.58 10.37 -11.65
N ILE A 350 20.46 9.09 -11.95
CA ILE A 350 19.20 8.49 -12.43
C ILE A 350 18.10 8.69 -11.38
N GLY A 351 18.39 8.42 -10.11
CA GLY A 351 17.44 8.64 -9.00
C GLY A 351 17.01 10.09 -8.85
N GLN A 352 17.95 11.04 -8.99
CA GLN A 352 17.65 12.49 -8.93
C GLN A 352 16.73 12.92 -10.07
N VAL A 353 17.05 12.52 -11.31
CA VAL A 353 16.22 12.85 -12.49
C VAL A 353 14.82 12.23 -12.37
N ALA A 354 14.73 10.96 -12.01
CA ALA A 354 13.47 10.27 -11.81
C ALA A 354 12.64 10.92 -10.68
N SER A 355 13.26 11.30 -9.56
CA SER A 355 12.56 12.00 -8.47
C SER A 355 11.99 13.35 -8.88
N VAL A 356 12.74 14.13 -9.67
CA VAL A 356 12.24 15.40 -10.24
C VAL A 356 11.10 15.13 -11.21
N LEU A 357 11.25 14.13 -12.08
CA LEU A 357 10.20 13.74 -13.04
C LEU A 357 8.93 13.31 -12.34
N TYR A 358 9.02 12.52 -11.27
CA TYR A 358 7.88 12.09 -10.46
C TYR A 358 7.00 13.27 -10.01
N PHE A 359 7.60 14.27 -9.34
CA PHE A 359 6.86 15.45 -8.88
C PHE A 359 6.40 16.34 -10.03
N THR A 360 7.20 16.47 -11.08
CA THR A 360 6.84 17.25 -12.28
C THR A 360 5.63 16.66 -12.98
N LEU A 361 5.53 15.34 -13.08
CA LEU A 361 4.37 14.65 -13.66
C LEU A 361 3.10 14.96 -12.89
N PHE A 362 3.11 14.87 -11.56
CA PHE A 362 1.93 15.16 -10.77
C PHE A 362 1.55 16.64 -10.73
N LEU A 363 2.51 17.52 -10.47
CA LEU A 363 2.25 18.92 -10.13
C LEU A 363 2.15 19.83 -11.34
N VAL A 364 2.81 19.48 -12.45
CA VAL A 364 2.96 20.37 -13.62
C VAL A 364 2.41 19.72 -14.90
N LEU A 365 2.94 18.57 -15.29
CA LEU A 365 2.64 18.00 -16.62
C LEU A 365 1.21 17.52 -16.74
N ASN A 366 0.68 16.79 -15.75
CA ASN A 366 -0.70 16.31 -15.82
C ASN A 366 -1.74 17.45 -15.87
N PRO A 367 -1.68 18.49 -15.00
CA PRO A 367 -2.59 19.64 -15.13
C PRO A 367 -2.40 20.42 -16.44
N LEU A 368 -1.17 20.61 -16.90
CA LEU A 368 -0.87 21.32 -18.14
C LEU A 368 -1.44 20.56 -19.35
N VAL A 369 -1.17 19.26 -19.44
CA VAL A 369 -1.66 18.42 -20.55
C VAL A 369 -3.16 18.37 -20.56
N GLY A 370 -3.83 18.23 -19.40
CA GLY A 370 -5.29 18.28 -19.31
C GLY A 370 -5.88 19.59 -19.82
N TRP A 371 -5.23 20.72 -19.51
CA TRP A 371 -5.64 22.03 -20.04
C TRP A 371 -5.40 22.15 -21.54
N LEU A 372 -4.27 21.65 -22.06
CA LEU A 372 -3.97 21.65 -23.50
C LEU A 372 -4.98 20.78 -24.28
N GLU A 373 -5.30 19.59 -23.79
CA GLU A 373 -6.30 18.72 -24.44
C GLU A 373 -7.67 19.39 -24.55
N ASN A 374 -8.11 20.14 -23.52
CA ASN A 374 -9.35 20.92 -23.63
C ASN A 374 -9.29 21.95 -24.77
N LYS A 375 -8.14 22.61 -24.95
CA LYS A 375 -7.96 23.59 -26.05
C LYS A 375 -7.95 22.94 -27.43
N MET A 376 -7.36 21.73 -27.56
CA MET A 376 -7.29 20.99 -28.83
C MET A 376 -8.67 20.56 -29.33
N ILE A 377 -9.60 20.28 -28.42
CA ILE A 377 -10.99 19.91 -28.78
C ILE A 377 -11.97 21.08 -28.71
N ASN A 378 -11.46 22.33 -28.65
CA ASN A 378 -12.25 23.57 -28.58
C ASN A 378 -13.27 23.61 -27.42
N TRP A 379 -12.86 23.11 -26.27
CA TRP A 379 -13.68 23.10 -25.06
C TRP A 379 -13.28 24.20 -24.08
#